data_9aec0ceea480a09495c1bbc5eab6dd22
#
_entry.id   9aec0ceea480a09495c1bbc5eab6dd22
#
_cell.length_a   1.000
_cell.length_b   1.000
_cell.length_c   1.000
_cell.angle_alpha   90.00
_cell.angle_beta   90.00
_cell.angle_gamma   90.00
#
_symmetry.space_group_name_H-M   'P 1'
#
loop_
_entity.id
_entity.type
_entity.pdbx_description
1 polymer ?
#
loop_
_entity_poly.entity_id
_entity_poly.type
_entity_poly.pdbx_seq_one_letter_code
_entity_poly.pdbx_strand_id
1 'polypeptide(L)'
;YKRADSEALEKRRKLLEGDKFSKGYFAVNLNIDAFKSPIYLFPGINIKLKIHKAKDDFLLMSDGKKAVFRKKKLNMRFRLVQAQESFLNQAKAVGLGTTSPAFIPFTQTKIRSYLCVKEISSFNWTNCIRGVIPHQVIVAFVDHQAYTGNFQKNPFAFQNFGVQKINLKVNGQSYPATPYNVDFDNGDFMDIYDDMLRSIGFSEINESAGITKSEFRSHKFFTIFGKYFTIIII
;
A
#
# COMPACT_ATOMS: atom_id res chain seq x y z
N TYR A 1 -18.96 1.03 -3.17
CA TYR A 1 -18.35 -0.10 -3.86
C TYR A 1 -19.35 -1.23 -3.95
N LYS A 2 -20.26 -1.13 -4.91
CA LYS A 2 -21.11 -2.26 -5.25
C LYS A 2 -20.36 -3.14 -6.25
N ARG A 3 -19.40 -3.92 -5.81
CA ARG A 3 -19.32 -5.29 -6.31
C ARG A 3 -20.46 -6.02 -5.59
N ALA A 4 -21.67 -5.62 -5.91
CA ALA A 4 -22.83 -6.45 -5.67
C ALA A 4 -22.43 -7.81 -6.24
N ASP A 5 -22.78 -8.86 -5.55
CA ASP A 5 -22.87 -10.20 -6.07
C ASP A 5 -21.63 -11.11 -5.99
N SER A 6 -20.60 -10.82 -5.24
CA SER A 6 -19.76 -11.92 -4.84
C SER A 6 -20.36 -12.60 -3.60
N GLU A 7 -20.79 -13.83 -3.74
CA GLU A 7 -21.23 -14.71 -2.64
C GLU A 7 -20.28 -14.68 -1.43
N ALA A 8 -18.99 -14.48 -1.71
CA ALA A 8 -17.96 -14.31 -0.69
C ALA A 8 -18.10 -13.02 0.12
N LEU A 9 -18.51 -11.90 -0.48
CA LEU A 9 -18.79 -10.65 0.22
C LEU A 9 -20.06 -10.76 1.07
N GLU A 10 -21.09 -11.37 0.54
CA GLU A 10 -22.33 -11.63 1.25
C GLU A 10 -22.11 -12.54 2.47
N LYS A 11 -21.33 -13.60 2.31
CA LYS A 11 -20.93 -14.47 3.42
C LYS A 11 -20.14 -13.72 4.50
N ARG A 12 -19.22 -12.86 4.11
CA ARG A 12 -18.46 -12.02 5.07
C ARG A 12 -19.36 -11.01 5.77
N ARG A 13 -20.27 -10.40 5.05
CA ARG A 13 -21.27 -9.49 5.60
C ARG A 13 -22.13 -10.19 6.66
N LYS A 14 -22.69 -11.34 6.34
CA LYS A 14 -23.49 -12.16 7.27
C LYS A 14 -22.73 -12.56 8.53
N LEU A 15 -21.43 -12.80 8.44
CA LEU A 15 -20.58 -13.10 9.61
C LEU A 15 -20.44 -11.89 10.56
N LEU A 16 -20.58 -10.68 10.06
CA LEU A 16 -20.42 -9.43 10.80
C LEU A 16 -21.76 -8.76 11.16
N GLU A 17 -22.84 -9.16 10.51
CA GLU A 17 -24.20 -8.72 10.83
C GLU A 17 -24.72 -9.49 12.06
N GLY A 18 -24.81 -8.81 13.20
CA GLY A 18 -25.39 -9.33 14.41
C GLY A 18 -25.84 -8.20 15.33
N ASP A 19 -26.91 -8.40 16.07
CA ASP A 19 -27.60 -7.34 16.81
C ASP A 19 -26.78 -6.69 17.93
N LYS A 20 -25.75 -7.36 18.45
CA LYS A 20 -24.93 -6.79 19.53
C LYS A 20 -23.43 -7.04 19.41
N PHE A 21 -22.99 -8.24 19.06
CA PHE A 21 -21.56 -8.57 18.98
C PHE A 21 -21.29 -9.67 17.96
N SER A 22 -20.64 -9.33 16.87
CA SER A 22 -20.13 -10.32 15.92
C SER A 22 -18.67 -10.64 16.22
N LYS A 23 -18.28 -11.91 16.19
CA LYS A 23 -16.89 -12.35 16.34
C LYS A 23 -16.37 -12.77 14.98
N GLY A 24 -15.34 -12.09 14.50
CA GLY A 24 -14.61 -12.47 13.29
C GLY A 24 -13.24 -13.04 13.62
N TYR A 25 -12.84 -14.05 12.86
CA TYR A 25 -11.46 -14.56 12.88
C TYR A 25 -10.85 -14.29 11.51
N PHE A 26 -9.65 -13.74 11.52
CA PHE A 26 -8.91 -13.51 10.29
C PHE A 26 -7.43 -13.77 10.52
N ALA A 27 -6.75 -14.19 9.46
CA ALA A 27 -5.32 -14.34 9.41
C ALA A 27 -4.80 -13.52 8.23
N VAL A 28 -3.75 -12.76 8.44
CA VAL A 28 -3.11 -11.95 7.42
C VAL A 28 -1.60 -12.07 7.51
N ASN A 29 -0.93 -12.02 6.38
CA ASN A 29 0.51 -11.87 6.37
C ASN A 29 0.88 -10.43 6.68
N LEU A 30 1.86 -10.23 7.54
CA LEU A 30 2.39 -8.91 7.83
C LEU A 30 3.29 -8.47 6.66
N ASN A 31 2.77 -7.60 5.83
CA ASN A 31 3.52 -6.98 4.73
C ASN A 31 4.40 -5.83 5.24
N ILE A 32 5.26 -6.13 6.21
CA ILE A 32 6.28 -5.19 6.70
C ILE A 32 7.52 -5.36 5.83
N ASP A 33 8.07 -4.26 5.33
CA ASP A 33 9.18 -4.29 4.38
C ASP A 33 10.39 -5.07 4.92
N ALA A 34 10.71 -4.93 6.20
CA ALA A 34 11.79 -5.69 6.84
C ALA A 34 11.54 -7.22 6.85
N PHE A 35 10.28 -7.67 6.83
CA PHE A 35 9.94 -9.11 6.79
C PHE A 35 9.93 -9.69 5.38
N LYS A 36 10.04 -8.85 4.37
CA LYS A 36 10.19 -9.26 2.96
C LYS A 36 11.65 -9.52 2.56
N SER A 37 12.59 -9.21 3.45
CA SER A 37 14.00 -9.50 3.21
C SER A 37 14.22 -11.00 3.04
N PRO A 38 14.98 -11.44 2.02
CA PRO A 38 15.33 -12.84 1.85
C PRO A 38 16.33 -13.37 2.87
N ILE A 39 16.81 -12.49 3.74
CA ILE A 39 17.85 -12.80 4.73
C ILE A 39 17.20 -13.16 6.06
N TYR A 40 17.55 -14.30 6.62
CA TYR A 40 17.12 -14.69 7.95
C TYR A 40 17.80 -13.85 9.04
N LEU A 41 17.05 -13.52 10.07
CA LEU A 41 17.58 -12.83 11.22
C LEU A 41 18.38 -13.80 12.10
N PHE A 42 19.55 -13.37 12.57
CA PHE A 42 20.37 -14.16 13.46
C PHE A 42 19.76 -14.31 14.85
N PRO A 43 20.10 -15.41 15.56
CA PRO A 43 19.75 -15.55 16.98
C PRO A 43 20.31 -14.38 17.82
N GLY A 44 19.52 -13.92 18.79
CA GLY A 44 19.90 -12.82 19.68
C GLY A 44 19.43 -11.43 19.22
N ILE A 45 18.82 -11.30 18.02
CA ILE A 45 18.21 -10.04 17.59
C ILE A 45 16.84 -9.88 18.28
N ASN A 46 16.69 -8.77 18.99
CA ASN A 46 15.41 -8.43 19.63
C ASN A 46 14.48 -7.72 18.64
N ILE A 47 13.34 -8.32 18.36
CA ILE A 47 12.31 -7.75 17.52
C ILE A 47 11.21 -7.14 18.40
N LYS A 48 10.97 -5.84 18.24
CA LYS A 48 9.86 -5.15 18.90
C LYS A 48 8.84 -4.71 17.85
N LEU A 49 7.67 -5.33 17.86
CA LEU A 49 6.56 -4.94 17.00
C LEU A 49 5.54 -4.11 17.76
N LYS A 50 5.26 -2.91 17.27
CA LYS A 50 4.18 -2.06 17.76
C LYS A 50 3.09 -1.98 16.70
N ILE A 51 1.88 -2.37 17.07
CA ILE A 51 0.70 -2.30 16.20
C ILE A 51 -0.22 -1.22 16.73
N HIS A 52 -0.40 -0.16 15.96
CA HIS A 52 -1.34 0.92 16.25
C HIS A 52 -2.64 0.65 15.50
N LYS A 53 -3.74 0.57 16.25
CA LYS A 53 -5.08 0.45 15.63
C LYS A 53 -5.47 1.80 15.02
N ALA A 54 -5.90 1.80 13.77
CA ALA A 54 -6.54 2.98 13.18
C ALA A 54 -7.92 3.25 13.82
N LYS A 55 -8.52 4.40 13.53
CA LYS A 55 -9.86 4.74 14.01
C LYS A 55 -10.91 3.74 13.52
N ASP A 56 -11.97 3.57 14.28
CA ASP A 56 -13.01 2.58 13.92
C ASP A 56 -13.76 2.95 12.63
N ASP A 57 -13.97 4.23 12.40
CA ASP A 57 -14.59 4.79 11.20
C ASP A 57 -13.72 4.67 9.93
N PHE A 58 -12.42 4.43 10.10
CA PHE A 58 -11.52 4.08 9.01
C PHE A 58 -11.45 2.56 8.75
N LEU A 59 -11.56 1.75 9.82
CA LEU A 59 -11.42 0.29 9.74
C LEU A 59 -12.71 -0.42 9.32
N LEU A 60 -13.85 0.16 9.64
CA LEU A 60 -15.15 -0.49 9.49
C LEU A 60 -16.03 0.31 8.54
N MET A 61 -16.68 -0.40 7.64
CA MET A 61 -17.73 0.17 6.80
C MET A 61 -19.10 -0.29 7.31
N SER A 62 -20.03 0.65 7.44
CA SER A 62 -21.41 0.39 7.86
C SER A 62 -22.37 1.38 7.22
N ASP A 63 -23.66 1.10 7.29
CA ASP A 63 -24.72 1.98 6.78
C ASP A 63 -24.99 3.20 7.70
N GLY A 64 -23.90 3.89 8.12
CA GLY A 64 -23.97 5.06 9.00
C GLY A 64 -24.09 4.75 10.49
N LYS A 65 -24.24 3.49 10.89
CA LYS A 65 -24.24 3.08 12.30
C LYS A 65 -22.81 3.06 12.84
N LYS A 66 -22.61 3.63 14.02
CA LYS A 66 -21.31 3.58 14.70
C LYS A 66 -21.01 2.13 15.10
N ALA A 67 -19.89 1.62 14.59
CA ALA A 67 -19.37 0.30 14.95
C ALA A 67 -18.01 0.46 15.64
N VAL A 68 -17.67 -0.46 16.53
CA VAL A 68 -16.42 -0.43 17.28
C VAL A 68 -15.69 -1.75 17.10
N PHE A 69 -14.46 -1.69 16.60
CA PHE A 69 -13.60 -2.84 16.49
C PHE A 69 -12.83 -3.06 17.82
N ARG A 70 -13.07 -4.20 18.44
CA ARG A 70 -12.35 -4.61 19.66
C ARG A 70 -11.53 -5.86 19.41
N LYS A 71 -10.22 -5.74 19.53
CA LYS A 71 -9.30 -6.88 19.48
C LYS A 71 -9.44 -7.71 20.76
N LYS A 72 -9.74 -9.00 20.64
CA LYS A 72 -9.77 -9.93 21.77
C LYS A 72 -8.45 -10.67 21.94
N LYS A 73 -7.91 -11.23 20.86
CA LYS A 73 -6.68 -12.02 20.88
C LYS A 73 -5.89 -11.75 19.62
N LEU A 74 -4.59 -11.60 19.75
CA LEU A 74 -3.64 -11.48 18.64
C LEU A 74 -2.57 -12.55 18.82
N ASN A 75 -2.48 -13.46 17.86
CA ASN A 75 -1.40 -14.42 17.78
C ASN A 75 -0.50 -14.07 16.62
N MET A 76 0.79 -14.15 16.81
CA MET A 76 1.77 -13.99 15.75
C MET A 76 2.49 -15.32 15.55
N ARG A 77 2.65 -15.72 14.29
CA ARG A 77 3.37 -16.93 13.92
C ARG A 77 4.63 -16.54 13.16
N PHE A 78 5.76 -17.07 13.59
CA PHE A 78 7.03 -16.92 12.91
C PHE A 78 7.47 -18.27 12.35
N ARG A 79 8.13 -18.23 11.20
CA ARG A 79 8.86 -19.38 10.68
C ARG A 79 10.25 -19.37 11.30
N LEU A 80 10.57 -20.41 12.04
CA LEU A 80 11.91 -20.63 12.56
C LEU A 80 12.65 -21.63 11.67
N VAL A 81 13.92 -21.34 11.42
CA VAL A 81 14.82 -22.23 10.68
C VAL A 81 15.90 -22.67 11.63
N GLN A 82 16.07 -23.97 11.75
CA GLN A 82 17.19 -24.56 12.49
C GLN A 82 18.39 -24.69 11.54
N ALA A 83 19.43 -23.95 11.80
CA ALA A 83 20.67 -24.02 11.05
C ALA A 83 21.68 -24.94 11.76
N GLN A 84 22.61 -25.50 11.02
CA GLN A 84 23.72 -26.28 11.58
C GLN A 84 24.63 -25.41 12.45
N GLU A 85 25.16 -25.98 13.51
CA GLU A 85 26.02 -25.22 14.47
C GLU A 85 27.28 -24.64 13.80
N SER A 86 27.86 -25.37 12.86
CA SER A 86 29.00 -24.87 12.10
C SER A 86 28.70 -23.58 11.35
N PHE A 87 27.52 -23.50 10.70
CA PHE A 87 27.05 -22.30 10.03
C PHE A 87 26.77 -21.18 11.03
N LEU A 88 26.11 -21.48 12.16
CA LEU A 88 25.83 -20.49 13.19
C LEU A 88 27.09 -19.89 13.80
N ASN A 89 28.13 -20.71 14.00
CA ASN A 89 29.41 -20.25 14.53
C ASN A 89 30.16 -19.37 13.54
N GLN A 90 30.17 -19.72 12.25
CA GLN A 90 30.72 -18.87 11.20
C GLN A 90 29.93 -17.55 11.09
N ALA A 91 28.62 -17.60 11.09
CA ALA A 91 27.75 -16.43 11.02
C ALA A 91 27.93 -15.51 12.24
N LYS A 92 28.10 -16.06 13.44
CA LYS A 92 28.44 -15.30 14.66
C LYS A 92 29.82 -14.67 14.56
N ALA A 93 30.81 -15.37 14.05
CA ALA A 93 32.18 -14.85 13.87
C ALA A 93 32.18 -13.66 12.89
N VAL A 94 31.39 -13.71 11.83
CA VAL A 94 31.23 -12.62 10.85
C VAL A 94 30.34 -11.50 11.40
N GLY A 95 29.20 -11.82 12.00
CA GLY A 95 28.20 -10.83 12.43
C GLY A 95 28.50 -10.14 13.76
N LEU A 96 29.23 -10.81 14.66
CA LEU A 96 29.70 -10.28 15.94
C LEU A 96 31.21 -9.95 15.92
N GLY A 97 31.86 -10.31 14.82
CA GLY A 97 33.30 -10.00 14.63
C GLY A 97 33.49 -8.49 14.45
N THR A 98 34.59 -8.02 14.97
CA THR A 98 34.99 -6.61 15.02
C THR A 98 35.29 -5.99 13.65
N THR A 99 35.28 -6.75 12.58
CA THR A 99 35.76 -6.34 11.26
C THR A 99 34.69 -5.85 10.28
N SER A 100 33.46 -6.27 10.41
CA SER A 100 32.38 -5.81 9.50
C SER A 100 30.99 -5.97 10.13
N PRO A 101 30.18 -4.92 10.20
CA PRO A 101 28.81 -5.05 10.65
C PRO A 101 27.99 -5.89 9.66
N ALA A 102 27.09 -6.72 10.18
CA ALA A 102 26.15 -7.45 9.34
C ALA A 102 25.10 -6.48 8.77
N PHE A 103 24.93 -6.47 7.45
CA PHE A 103 23.93 -5.66 6.77
C PHE A 103 22.73 -6.51 6.40
N ILE A 104 21.54 -6.07 6.79
CA ILE A 104 20.27 -6.66 6.40
C ILE A 104 19.56 -5.64 5.51
N PRO A 105 19.68 -5.75 4.18
CA PRO A 105 19.01 -4.81 3.28
C PRO A 105 17.52 -5.07 3.28
N PHE A 106 16.74 -4.00 3.34
CA PHE A 106 15.29 -4.04 3.16
C PHE A 106 14.80 -2.76 2.50
N THR A 107 13.69 -2.88 1.78
CA THR A 107 13.00 -1.73 1.19
C THR A 107 12.19 -1.03 2.27
N GLN A 108 12.16 0.28 2.27
CA GLN A 108 11.33 1.06 3.17
C GLN A 108 10.25 1.80 2.39
N THR A 109 8.99 1.58 2.78
CA THR A 109 7.84 2.33 2.26
C THR A 109 7.55 3.54 3.16
N LYS A 110 7.42 4.71 2.56
CA LYS A 110 7.01 5.94 3.25
C LYS A 110 5.71 6.45 2.65
N ILE A 111 4.78 6.84 3.50
CA ILE A 111 3.50 7.43 3.08
C ILE A 111 3.54 8.92 3.38
N ARG A 112 3.12 9.73 2.42
CA ARG A 112 2.91 11.18 2.54
C ARG A 112 1.52 11.51 2.03
N SER A 113 0.86 12.45 2.68
CA SER A 113 -0.46 12.93 2.26
C SER A 113 -0.46 14.43 2.09
N TYR A 114 -1.25 14.91 1.15
CA TYR A 114 -1.45 16.31 0.86
C TYR A 114 -2.93 16.57 0.64
N LEU A 115 -3.46 17.59 1.30
CA LEU A 115 -4.86 17.96 1.13
C LEU A 115 -5.00 18.90 -0.07
N CYS A 116 -5.67 18.42 -1.12
CA CYS A 116 -6.11 19.27 -2.22
C CYS A 116 -7.46 19.90 -1.89
N VAL A 117 -7.56 21.20 -2.03
CA VAL A 117 -8.83 21.91 -1.83
C VAL A 117 -9.71 21.68 -3.07
N LYS A 118 -11.02 21.61 -2.85
CA LYS A 118 -12.00 21.45 -3.93
C LYS A 118 -11.88 22.62 -4.95
N GLU A 119 -12.11 22.32 -6.23
CA GLU A 119 -12.13 23.31 -7.33
C GLU A 119 -10.78 23.95 -7.69
N ILE A 120 -9.66 23.36 -7.26
CA ILE A 120 -8.35 23.77 -7.74
C ILE A 120 -8.13 23.16 -9.14
N SER A 121 -7.85 24.02 -10.13
CA SER A 121 -7.52 23.60 -11.48
C SER A 121 -6.12 22.98 -11.61
N SER A 122 -5.20 23.35 -10.75
CA SER A 122 -3.85 22.77 -10.70
C SER A 122 -3.23 22.94 -9.33
N PHE A 123 -2.39 21.98 -8.92
CA PHE A 123 -1.58 22.11 -7.72
C PHE A 123 -0.16 21.61 -7.96
N ASN A 124 0.77 22.14 -7.20
CA ASN A 124 2.15 21.73 -7.21
C ASN A 124 2.60 21.43 -5.78
N TRP A 125 2.92 20.17 -5.52
CA TRP A 125 3.47 19.78 -4.22
C TRP A 125 5.00 19.77 -4.29
N THR A 126 5.61 20.87 -3.89
CA THR A 126 7.06 21.00 -3.84
C THR A 126 7.64 20.27 -2.64
N ASN A 127 8.82 19.69 -2.80
CA ASN A 127 9.54 19.01 -1.73
C ASN A 127 8.73 17.91 -1.00
N CYS A 128 7.83 17.25 -1.73
CA CYS A 128 7.04 16.14 -1.17
C CYS A 128 7.93 14.99 -0.66
N ILE A 129 9.13 14.85 -1.21
CA ILE A 129 10.12 13.87 -0.82
C ILE A 129 11.42 14.61 -0.51
N ARG A 130 11.97 14.34 0.67
CA ARG A 130 13.25 14.91 1.12
C ARG A 130 14.21 13.80 1.47
N GLY A 131 15.50 13.99 1.17
CA GLY A 131 16.58 13.05 1.45
C GLY A 131 16.87 12.14 0.26
N VAL A 132 16.87 10.85 0.46
CA VAL A 132 17.19 9.86 -0.59
C VAL A 132 16.08 9.83 -1.63
N ILE A 133 16.48 9.89 -2.90
CA ILE A 133 15.55 9.76 -4.04
C ILE A 133 14.98 8.34 -4.03
N PRO A 134 13.66 8.19 -4.02
CA PRO A 134 13.02 6.88 -4.07
C PRO A 134 13.14 6.25 -5.45
N HIS A 135 13.14 4.94 -5.51
CA HIS A 135 13.11 4.21 -6.78
C HIS A 135 11.71 4.20 -7.42
N GLN A 136 10.69 4.31 -6.58
CA GLN A 136 9.31 4.28 -7.05
C GLN A 136 8.47 5.25 -6.23
N VAL A 137 7.61 5.99 -6.89
CA VAL A 137 6.63 6.88 -6.27
C VAL A 137 5.25 6.47 -6.74
N ILE A 138 4.38 6.10 -5.82
CA ILE A 138 2.98 5.81 -6.10
C ILE A 138 2.15 7.02 -5.71
N VAL A 139 1.35 7.51 -6.65
CA VAL A 139 0.42 8.62 -6.43
C VAL A 139 -0.99 8.09 -6.57
N ALA A 140 -1.81 8.33 -5.56
CA ALA A 140 -3.23 7.97 -5.56
C ALA A 140 -4.06 9.11 -4.96
N PHE A 141 -5.31 9.23 -5.36
CA PHE A 141 -6.22 10.22 -4.83
C PHE A 141 -7.38 9.55 -4.11
N VAL A 142 -7.70 10.05 -2.93
CA VAL A 142 -8.79 9.54 -2.09
C VAL A 142 -9.66 10.67 -1.58
N ASP A 143 -10.94 10.39 -1.41
CA ASP A 143 -11.85 11.35 -0.78
C ASP A 143 -11.39 11.67 0.65
N HIS A 144 -11.31 12.96 0.97
CA HIS A 144 -10.82 13.42 2.28
C HIS A 144 -11.62 12.84 3.45
N GLN A 145 -12.93 12.72 3.33
CA GLN A 145 -13.75 12.12 4.40
C GLN A 145 -13.46 10.62 4.56
N ALA A 146 -13.18 9.91 3.44
CA ALA A 146 -12.76 8.51 3.51
C ALA A 146 -11.40 8.38 4.18
N TYR A 147 -10.45 9.26 3.88
CA TYR A 147 -9.11 9.26 4.47
C TYR A 147 -9.11 9.59 5.98
N THR A 148 -9.93 10.54 6.41
CA THR A 148 -10.04 10.92 7.82
C THR A 148 -10.86 9.95 8.67
N GLY A 149 -11.68 9.13 8.03
CA GLY A 149 -12.55 8.13 8.62
C GLY A 149 -14.04 8.46 8.40
N ASN A 150 -14.72 7.57 7.70
CA ASN A 150 -16.17 7.63 7.51
C ASN A 150 -16.71 6.21 7.27
N PHE A 151 -17.67 5.79 8.09
CA PHE A 151 -18.26 4.45 8.00
C PHE A 151 -18.92 4.13 6.65
N GLN A 152 -19.32 5.15 5.89
CA GLN A 152 -19.98 4.98 4.59
C GLN A 152 -19.02 5.06 3.40
N LYS A 153 -17.75 5.46 3.63
CA LYS A 153 -16.77 5.67 2.56
C LYS A 153 -15.60 4.71 2.71
N ASN A 154 -15.19 4.11 1.61
CA ASN A 154 -14.03 3.21 1.59
C ASN A 154 -12.73 4.02 1.44
N PRO A 155 -11.81 4.00 2.42
CA PRO A 155 -10.55 4.72 2.34
C PRO A 155 -9.56 4.15 1.29
N PHE A 156 -9.85 2.98 0.73
CA PHE A 156 -9.06 2.34 -0.32
C PHE A 156 -9.72 2.43 -1.71
N ALA A 157 -10.76 3.25 -1.84
CA ALA A 157 -11.34 3.58 -3.13
C ALA A 157 -10.63 4.79 -3.73
N PHE A 158 -9.58 4.55 -4.50
CA PHE A 158 -8.81 5.59 -5.16
C PHE A 158 -9.50 6.04 -6.44
N GLN A 159 -9.79 7.32 -6.55
CA GLN A 159 -10.55 7.90 -7.66
C GLN A 159 -9.65 8.82 -8.49
N ASN A 160 -9.98 9.01 -9.76
CA ASN A 160 -9.21 9.90 -10.64
C ASN A 160 -9.57 11.39 -10.47
N PHE A 161 -10.74 11.71 -9.91
CA PHE A 161 -11.26 13.08 -9.72
C PHE A 161 -11.17 13.98 -10.96
N GLY A 162 -11.23 13.39 -12.16
CA GLY A 162 -11.11 14.13 -13.40
C GLY A 162 -9.73 14.75 -13.65
N VAL A 163 -8.69 14.18 -13.09
CA VAL A 163 -7.31 14.61 -13.34
C VAL A 163 -7.01 14.46 -14.83
N GLN A 164 -6.52 15.54 -15.45
CA GLN A 164 -6.17 15.57 -16.86
C GLN A 164 -4.66 15.50 -17.12
N LYS A 165 -3.85 15.92 -16.15
CA LYS A 165 -2.40 15.93 -16.30
C LYS A 165 -1.69 15.58 -15.02
N ILE A 166 -0.74 14.65 -15.11
CA ILE A 166 0.09 14.21 -13.97
C ILE A 166 1.55 14.23 -14.39
N ASN A 167 2.39 14.79 -13.52
CA ASN A 167 3.82 14.88 -13.72
C ASN A 167 4.55 14.81 -12.38
N LEU A 168 5.66 14.08 -12.34
CA LEU A 168 6.62 14.10 -11.23
C LEU A 168 7.89 14.82 -11.68
N LYS A 169 8.38 15.76 -10.89
CA LYS A 169 9.68 16.39 -11.15
C LYS A 169 10.69 15.99 -10.07
N VAL A 170 11.85 15.55 -10.51
CA VAL A 170 12.98 15.19 -9.65
C VAL A 170 14.17 16.04 -10.05
N ASN A 171 14.66 16.87 -9.12
CA ASN A 171 15.76 17.81 -9.40
C ASN A 171 15.56 18.66 -10.66
N GLY A 172 14.32 19.08 -10.91
CA GLY A 172 13.95 19.90 -12.07
C GLY A 172 13.65 19.11 -13.36
N GLN A 173 13.98 17.83 -13.42
CA GLN A 173 13.66 16.98 -14.57
C GLN A 173 12.30 16.31 -14.42
N SER A 174 11.52 16.26 -15.49
CA SER A 174 10.20 15.63 -15.55
C SER A 174 10.30 14.12 -15.72
N TYR A 175 9.45 13.39 -15.00
CA TYR A 175 9.28 11.95 -15.11
C TYR A 175 7.76 11.62 -15.19
N PRO A 176 7.31 10.97 -16.26
CA PRO A 176 8.07 10.75 -17.51
C PRO A 176 8.51 12.07 -18.16
N ALA A 177 9.39 12.01 -19.16
CA ALA A 177 9.88 13.20 -19.86
C ALA A 177 8.73 14.02 -20.45
N THR A 178 7.72 13.34 -20.99
CA THR A 178 6.43 13.92 -21.38
C THR A 178 5.42 13.62 -20.29
N PRO A 179 4.80 14.64 -19.65
CA PRO A 179 3.75 14.43 -18.67
C PRO A 179 2.61 13.58 -19.21
N TYR A 180 2.01 12.73 -18.36
CA TYR A 180 0.79 12.05 -18.72
C TYR A 180 -0.34 13.07 -18.93
N ASN A 181 -0.92 13.05 -20.12
CA ASN A 181 -2.18 13.72 -20.40
C ASN A 181 -3.24 12.62 -20.46
N VAL A 182 -4.28 12.73 -19.67
CA VAL A 182 -5.30 11.69 -19.53
C VAL A 182 -6.69 12.27 -19.66
N ASP A 183 -7.57 11.53 -20.32
CA ASP A 183 -8.99 11.82 -20.38
C ASP A 183 -9.78 10.54 -20.07
N PHE A 184 -10.20 10.43 -18.84
CA PHE A 184 -10.92 9.25 -18.37
C PHE A 184 -12.32 9.13 -18.99
N ASP A 185 -12.93 10.24 -19.39
CA ASP A 185 -14.29 10.24 -19.96
C ASP A 185 -14.27 9.74 -21.40
N ASN A 186 -13.29 10.14 -22.17
CA ASN A 186 -13.09 9.69 -23.55
C ASN A 186 -12.27 8.40 -23.67
N GLY A 187 -11.74 7.89 -22.57
CA GLY A 187 -10.99 6.62 -22.54
C GLY A 187 -9.49 6.76 -22.87
N ASP A 188 -8.99 7.98 -22.94
CA ASP A 188 -7.57 8.27 -23.19
C ASP A 188 -6.76 8.22 -21.89
N PHE A 189 -6.47 7.00 -21.42
CA PHE A 189 -5.67 6.73 -20.20
C PHE A 189 -4.84 5.46 -20.32
N MET A 190 -4.66 4.95 -21.53
CA MET A 190 -4.01 3.65 -21.72
C MET A 190 -2.53 3.69 -21.37
N ASP A 191 -1.83 4.78 -21.67
CA ASP A 191 -0.40 4.90 -21.38
C ASP A 191 -0.11 4.81 -19.88
N ILE A 192 -0.85 5.56 -19.07
CA ILE A 192 -0.69 5.55 -17.62
C ILE A 192 -1.14 4.21 -16.99
N TYR A 193 -2.13 3.54 -17.60
CA TYR A 193 -2.56 2.21 -17.17
C TYR A 193 -1.51 1.15 -17.48
N ASP A 194 -0.94 1.16 -18.66
CA ASP A 194 0.11 0.22 -19.07
C ASP A 194 1.39 0.42 -18.26
N ASP A 195 1.82 1.66 -18.05
CA ASP A 195 2.97 1.98 -17.20
C ASP A 195 2.75 1.57 -15.75
N MET A 196 1.52 1.68 -15.24
CA MET A 196 1.16 1.15 -13.93
C MET A 196 1.33 -0.37 -13.89
N LEU A 197 0.81 -1.11 -14.88
CA LEU A 197 0.95 -2.56 -14.94
C LEU A 197 2.42 -2.99 -15.03
N ARG A 198 3.22 -2.34 -15.87
CA ARG A 198 4.67 -2.60 -15.98
C ARG A 198 5.40 -2.35 -14.67
N SER A 199 5.04 -1.27 -13.97
CA SER A 199 5.70 -0.89 -12.72
C SER A 199 5.43 -1.86 -11.56
N ILE A 200 4.30 -2.56 -11.58
CA ILE A 200 3.98 -3.60 -10.59
C ILE A 200 4.41 -5.01 -11.03
N GLY A 201 5.06 -5.14 -12.19
CA GLY A 201 5.62 -6.40 -12.69
C GLY A 201 4.65 -7.26 -13.50
N PHE A 202 3.48 -6.73 -13.90
CA PHE A 202 2.48 -7.45 -14.70
C PHE A 202 2.50 -6.97 -16.16
N SER A 203 3.66 -7.04 -16.80
CA SER A 203 3.83 -6.65 -18.21
C SER A 203 3.79 -7.82 -19.19
N GLU A 204 3.81 -9.04 -18.69
CA GLU A 204 3.79 -10.24 -19.52
C GLU A 204 2.37 -10.57 -20.00
N ILE A 205 2.29 -11.13 -21.21
CA ILE A 205 1.02 -11.33 -21.95
C ILE A 205 0.00 -12.20 -21.19
N ASN A 206 0.45 -13.08 -20.32
CA ASN A 206 -0.40 -14.05 -19.60
C ASN A 206 -0.58 -13.71 -18.13
N GLU A 207 -0.16 -12.54 -17.67
CA GLU A 207 -0.28 -12.13 -16.28
C GLU A 207 -1.35 -11.06 -16.11
N SER A 208 -2.04 -11.09 -14.98
CA SER A 208 -3.05 -10.09 -14.63
C SER A 208 -2.86 -9.59 -13.21
N ALA A 209 -2.77 -8.31 -13.05
CA ALA A 209 -2.80 -7.65 -11.74
C ALA A 209 -4.17 -7.71 -11.04
N GLY A 210 -5.18 -8.30 -11.68
CA GLY A 210 -6.54 -8.31 -11.18
C GLY A 210 -7.20 -6.91 -11.13
N ILE A 211 -6.63 -5.95 -11.85
CA ILE A 211 -7.18 -4.60 -12.00
C ILE A 211 -7.61 -4.44 -13.45
N THR A 212 -8.90 -4.36 -13.69
CA THR A 212 -9.45 -4.13 -15.02
C THR A 212 -9.39 -2.64 -15.37
N LYS A 213 -9.40 -2.31 -16.67
CA LYS A 213 -9.47 -0.93 -17.17
C LYS A 213 -10.64 -0.15 -16.56
N SER A 214 -11.82 -0.80 -16.44
CA SER A 214 -12.99 -0.19 -15.81
C SER A 214 -12.79 0.10 -14.33
N GLU A 215 -12.16 -0.78 -13.60
CA GLU A 215 -11.85 -0.57 -12.18
C GLU A 215 -10.78 0.50 -11.99
N PHE A 216 -9.76 0.54 -12.85
CA PHE A 216 -8.74 1.58 -12.83
C PHE A 216 -9.37 2.96 -13.07
N ARG A 217 -10.22 3.08 -14.08
CA ARG A 217 -10.96 4.31 -14.36
C ARG A 217 -11.83 4.78 -13.19
N SER A 218 -12.51 3.87 -12.49
CA SER A 218 -13.57 4.24 -11.54
C SER A 218 -13.10 4.40 -10.09
N HIS A 219 -12.28 3.48 -9.56
CA HIS A 219 -12.01 3.43 -8.12
C HIS A 219 -10.70 2.76 -7.71
N LYS A 220 -9.86 2.39 -8.67
CA LYS A 220 -8.52 1.85 -8.42
C LYS A 220 -7.46 2.68 -9.14
N PHE A 221 -7.71 3.98 -9.33
CA PHE A 221 -6.76 4.84 -9.99
C PHE A 221 -5.56 5.14 -9.09
N PHE A 222 -4.41 4.74 -9.55
CA PHE A 222 -3.13 5.19 -9.03
C PHE A 222 -2.09 5.16 -10.15
N THR A 223 -1.09 5.99 -10.06
CA THR A 223 0.01 6.01 -11.02
C THR A 223 1.33 5.75 -10.30
N ILE A 224 2.28 5.20 -11.03
CA ILE A 224 3.57 4.79 -10.49
C ILE A 224 4.68 5.41 -11.32
N PHE A 225 5.60 6.09 -10.68
CA PHE A 225 6.80 6.65 -11.27
C PHE A 225 8.03 5.89 -10.78
N GLY A 226 8.82 5.31 -11.70
CA GLY A 226 10.06 4.59 -11.38
C GLY A 226 9.89 3.12 -11.02
N LYS A 227 11.03 2.44 -10.82
CA LYS A 227 11.08 1.00 -10.50
C LYS A 227 11.83 0.83 -9.19
N TYR A 228 11.30 0.37 -8.10
CA TYR A 228 11.99 -0.20 -6.91
C TYR A 228 11.93 0.47 -5.52
N PHE A 229 11.40 1.63 -5.23
CA PHE A 229 11.08 2.00 -3.84
C PHE A 229 9.75 2.74 -3.76
N THR A 230 8.95 2.45 -2.74
CA THR A 230 7.57 2.91 -2.71
C THR A 230 7.41 4.12 -1.78
N ILE A 231 7.05 5.27 -2.34
CA ILE A 231 6.42 6.35 -1.59
C ILE A 231 4.98 6.45 -2.08
N ILE A 232 4.04 6.29 -1.17
CA ILE A 232 2.62 6.45 -1.46
C ILE A 232 2.24 7.88 -1.12
N ILE A 233 1.74 8.61 -2.11
CA ILE A 233 1.20 9.95 -1.96
C ILE A 233 -0.33 9.83 -2.02
N ILE A 234 -0.99 10.21 -0.96
CA ILE A 234 -2.45 10.15 -0.83
C ILE A 234 -2.99 11.55 -0.64
#